data_b4bd4a441b3b9e5d9d368116118cf530
#
_entry.id   b4bd4a441b3b9e5d9d368116118cf530
#
_cell.length_a   1.000
_cell.length_b   1.000
_cell.length_c   1.000
_cell.angle_alpha   90.00
_cell.angle_beta   90.00
_cell.angle_gamma   90.00
#
_symmetry.space_group_name_H-M   'P 1'
#
loop_
_entity.id
_entity.type
_entity.pdbx_description
1 polymer ?
#
loop_
_entity_poly.entity_id
_entity_poly.type
_entity_poly.pdbx_seq_one_letter_code
_entity_poly.pdbx_strand_id
1 'polypeptide(L)'
;MEVMNEQSETACFDVDGVRYRYLYMKEDDPARSRRRTPVLFVHGFAQDALSWFPTSRTIFLERDVYGIDLVGHGGSSVPVHPAPYSLPAMGEALLALIELIPGKPLVVAYSMGGRVALSALLEVGPAAFAKQTSGLLLESVGMGPKTQAERDAAIKRDADMARRLRETPLKDFMTYWENLPLFESQKALPKKVRAAVRANRLANDSEALAKCVECAGQHRMPSYRETTAALRDLGLRGYPALYLAGEKDAKYSKLAASLHEEGIVRTRIAPKVGHNVHLEAPEVFAACVHSVATR
;
A
#
# COMPACT_ATOMS: atom_id res chain seq x y z
N MET A 1 -21.71 -4.32 3.18
CA MET A 1 -21.00 -4.79 1.97
C MET A 1 -21.83 -4.62 0.71
N GLU A 2 -23.17 -4.80 0.76
CA GLU A 2 -24.04 -4.63 -0.42
C GLU A 2 -24.12 -3.18 -0.95
N VAL A 3 -24.18 -2.19 -0.09
CA VAL A 3 -24.37 -0.77 -0.51
C VAL A 3 -23.14 -0.16 -1.21
N MET A 4 -21.97 -0.76 -1.10
CA MET A 4 -20.73 -0.22 -1.68
C MET A 4 -20.40 -0.85 -3.05
N ASN A 5 -21.01 -1.97 -3.39
CA ASN A 5 -20.84 -2.61 -4.69
C ASN A 5 -21.60 -1.87 -5.83
N GLU A 6 -22.61 -1.06 -5.47
CA GLU A 6 -23.43 -0.34 -6.45
C GLU A 6 -22.84 1.00 -6.92
N GLN A 7 -21.86 1.56 -6.18
CA GLN A 7 -21.26 2.87 -6.49
C GLN A 7 -19.81 2.79 -7.01
N SER A 8 -19.15 1.63 -6.94
CA SER A 8 -17.79 1.49 -7.45
C SER A 8 -17.80 0.97 -8.89
N GLU A 9 -17.12 1.68 -9.76
CA GLU A 9 -16.85 1.25 -11.12
C GLU A 9 -15.47 0.60 -11.20
N THR A 10 -15.29 -0.26 -12.20
CA THR A 10 -14.01 -0.89 -12.47
C THR A 10 -13.54 -0.55 -13.87
N ALA A 11 -12.25 -0.31 -14.02
CA ALA A 11 -11.62 -0.14 -15.31
C ALA A 11 -10.27 -0.86 -15.34
N CYS A 12 -9.71 -1.00 -16.52
CA CYS A 12 -8.41 -1.61 -16.73
C CYS A 12 -7.52 -0.71 -17.58
N PHE A 13 -6.22 -0.88 -17.41
CA PHE A 13 -5.18 -0.30 -18.27
C PHE A 13 -4.07 -1.32 -18.45
N ASP A 14 -3.25 -1.16 -19.47
CA ASP A 14 -2.19 -2.10 -19.81
C ASP A 14 -0.84 -1.39 -19.72
N VAL A 15 0.14 -2.05 -19.09
CA VAL A 15 1.55 -1.63 -19.04
C VAL A 15 2.41 -2.84 -19.39
N ASP A 16 3.25 -2.73 -20.41
CA ASP A 16 4.15 -3.79 -20.90
C ASP A 16 3.48 -5.16 -21.10
N GLY A 17 2.23 -5.15 -21.62
CA GLY A 17 1.44 -6.35 -21.87
C GLY A 17 0.81 -6.97 -20.62
N VAL A 18 0.89 -6.31 -19.48
CA VAL A 18 0.24 -6.69 -18.24
C VAL A 18 -0.99 -5.82 -18.03
N ARG A 19 -2.16 -6.45 -17.91
CA ARG A 19 -3.40 -5.77 -17.61
C ARG A 19 -3.55 -5.57 -16.12
N TYR A 20 -3.74 -4.31 -15.69
CA TYR A 20 -4.05 -3.92 -14.32
C TYR A 20 -5.51 -3.50 -14.22
N ARG A 21 -6.20 -3.97 -13.19
CA ARG A 21 -7.52 -3.46 -12.80
C ARG A 21 -7.35 -2.33 -11.79
N TYR A 22 -8.20 -1.32 -11.89
CA TYR A 22 -8.43 -0.38 -10.80
C TYR A 22 -9.91 -0.18 -10.55
N LEU A 23 -10.24 0.13 -9.32
CA LEU A 23 -11.58 0.52 -8.91
C LEU A 23 -11.61 2.03 -8.70
N TYR A 24 -12.72 2.65 -9.02
CA TYR A 24 -12.89 4.06 -8.71
C TYR A 24 -14.32 4.36 -8.27
N MET A 25 -14.44 5.38 -7.42
CA MET A 25 -15.69 5.96 -6.98
C MET A 25 -15.57 7.47 -7.19
N LYS A 26 -16.51 8.05 -7.90
CA LYS A 26 -16.60 9.50 -8.07
C LYS A 26 -17.51 10.09 -7.00
N GLU A 27 -17.15 11.27 -6.54
CA GLU A 27 -18.07 12.12 -5.77
C GLU A 27 -19.31 12.44 -6.61
N ASP A 28 -20.50 12.30 -6.03
CA ASP A 28 -21.78 12.52 -6.70
C ASP A 28 -21.96 13.98 -7.14
N ASP A 29 -21.32 14.93 -6.45
CA ASP A 29 -21.34 16.34 -6.82
C ASP A 29 -20.08 16.72 -7.63
N PRO A 30 -20.19 16.89 -8.96
CA PRO A 30 -19.05 17.26 -9.81
C PRO A 30 -18.37 18.59 -9.41
N ALA A 31 -19.10 19.50 -8.75
CA ALA A 31 -18.55 20.75 -8.27
C ALA A 31 -17.64 20.56 -7.06
N ARG A 32 -17.92 19.54 -6.24
CA ARG A 32 -17.07 19.14 -5.11
C ARG A 32 -15.88 18.33 -5.58
N SER A 33 -16.08 17.35 -6.47
CA SER A 33 -15.02 16.52 -7.05
C SER A 33 -13.89 17.36 -7.66
N ARG A 34 -14.25 18.38 -8.46
CA ARG A 34 -13.27 19.27 -9.12
C ARG A 34 -12.44 20.13 -8.16
N ARG A 35 -12.89 20.30 -6.92
CA ARG A 35 -12.25 21.16 -5.91
C ARG A 35 -11.39 20.40 -4.92
N ARG A 36 -11.47 19.08 -4.89
CA ARG A 36 -10.82 18.24 -3.89
C ARG A 36 -9.83 17.28 -4.53
N THR A 37 -8.70 17.15 -3.91
CA THR A 37 -7.63 16.22 -4.30
C THR A 37 -8.16 14.79 -4.35
N PRO A 38 -8.06 14.07 -5.49
CA PRO A 38 -8.40 12.66 -5.54
C PRO A 38 -7.44 11.83 -4.69
N VAL A 39 -7.87 10.66 -4.23
CA VAL A 39 -7.06 9.74 -3.43
C VAL A 39 -6.83 8.45 -4.20
N LEU A 40 -5.58 8.02 -4.30
CA LEU A 40 -5.19 6.74 -4.89
C LEU A 40 -4.66 5.80 -3.82
N PHE A 41 -5.37 4.70 -3.61
CA PHE A 41 -5.00 3.66 -2.68
C PHE A 41 -4.17 2.54 -3.34
N VAL A 42 -3.09 2.13 -2.66
CA VAL A 42 -2.21 1.03 -3.08
C VAL A 42 -2.15 -0.01 -1.95
N HIS A 43 -2.73 -1.17 -2.18
CA HIS A 43 -2.93 -2.21 -1.15
C HIS A 43 -1.65 -2.95 -0.76
N GLY A 44 -1.72 -3.67 0.36
CA GLY A 44 -0.65 -4.55 0.85
C GLY A 44 -0.69 -5.96 0.25
N PHE A 45 0.25 -6.80 0.70
CA PHE A 45 0.36 -8.20 0.28
C PHE A 45 -0.92 -8.98 0.60
N ALA A 46 -1.34 -9.84 -0.34
CA ALA A 46 -2.54 -10.67 -0.27
C ALA A 46 -3.85 -9.89 -0.04
N GLN A 47 -3.91 -8.65 -0.49
CA GLN A 47 -5.09 -7.79 -0.52
C GLN A 47 -5.44 -7.39 -1.96
N ASP A 48 -6.46 -6.56 -2.12
CA ASP A 48 -6.84 -5.92 -3.37
C ASP A 48 -7.39 -4.50 -3.10
N ALA A 49 -7.81 -3.81 -4.14
CA ALA A 49 -8.39 -2.47 -4.02
C ALA A 49 -9.65 -2.44 -3.15
N LEU A 50 -10.45 -3.52 -3.12
CA LEU A 50 -11.65 -3.62 -2.29
C LEU A 50 -11.36 -3.61 -0.79
N SER A 51 -10.14 -3.98 -0.38
CA SER A 51 -9.75 -3.99 1.03
C SER A 51 -9.81 -2.61 1.70
N TRP A 52 -9.77 -1.53 0.92
CA TRP A 52 -9.83 -0.16 1.40
C TRP A 52 -11.26 0.34 1.69
N PHE A 53 -12.28 -0.23 1.04
CA PHE A 53 -13.66 0.28 1.11
C PHE A 53 -14.28 0.30 2.50
N PRO A 54 -14.11 -0.70 3.38
CA PRO A 54 -14.70 -0.65 4.71
C PRO A 54 -14.20 0.52 5.56
N THR A 55 -13.01 1.00 5.27
CA THR A 55 -12.26 1.96 6.07
C THR A 55 -12.43 3.39 5.60
N SER A 56 -12.64 3.56 4.30
CA SER A 56 -12.55 4.87 3.65
C SER A 56 -13.90 5.51 3.38
N ARG A 57 -14.98 5.00 4.00
CA ARG A 57 -16.35 5.51 3.76
C ARG A 57 -16.48 7.04 3.94
N THR A 58 -15.82 7.60 4.94
CA THR A 58 -15.79 9.06 5.16
C THR A 58 -14.96 9.79 4.12
N ILE A 59 -13.92 9.14 3.56
CA ILE A 59 -13.08 9.69 2.51
C ILE A 59 -13.85 9.71 1.18
N PHE A 60 -14.60 8.65 0.88
CA PHE A 60 -15.41 8.50 -0.33
C PHE A 60 -16.52 9.55 -0.47
N LEU A 61 -17.12 9.97 0.65
CA LEU A 61 -18.20 10.98 0.64
C LEU A 61 -17.70 12.39 0.29
N GLU A 62 -16.41 12.57 0.12
CA GLU A 62 -15.83 13.89 -0.04
C GLU A 62 -14.91 14.05 -1.26
N ARG A 63 -14.47 12.96 -1.89
CA ARG A 63 -13.41 12.97 -2.91
C ARG A 63 -13.57 11.82 -3.88
N ASP A 64 -13.10 12.01 -5.09
CA ASP A 64 -12.86 10.89 -6.01
C ASP A 64 -11.81 9.96 -5.42
N VAL A 65 -12.10 8.68 -5.43
CA VAL A 65 -11.22 7.66 -4.87
C VAL A 65 -10.93 6.61 -5.91
N TYR A 66 -9.66 6.22 -5.98
CA TYR A 66 -9.12 5.20 -6.85
C TYR A 66 -8.40 4.15 -6.02
N GLY A 67 -8.42 2.91 -6.46
CA GLY A 67 -7.64 1.83 -5.86
C GLY A 67 -7.12 0.90 -6.94
N ILE A 68 -5.82 0.69 -6.99
CA ILE A 68 -5.20 -0.25 -7.93
C ILE A 68 -5.20 -1.65 -7.35
N ASP A 69 -5.47 -2.66 -8.19
CA ASP A 69 -5.06 -4.04 -7.91
C ASP A 69 -3.66 -4.24 -8.47
N LEU A 70 -2.70 -4.53 -7.62
CA LEU A 70 -1.34 -4.85 -8.04
C LEU A 70 -1.32 -6.16 -8.83
N VAL A 71 -0.32 -6.35 -9.67
CA VAL A 71 -0.14 -7.60 -10.44
C VAL A 71 -0.24 -8.82 -9.53
N GLY A 72 -0.94 -9.85 -9.98
CA GLY A 72 -1.18 -11.08 -9.21
C GLY A 72 -2.18 -10.97 -8.08
N HIS A 73 -2.89 -9.83 -7.95
CA HIS A 73 -3.91 -9.58 -6.93
C HIS A 73 -5.22 -9.10 -7.56
N GLY A 74 -6.32 -9.35 -6.88
CA GLY A 74 -7.64 -8.89 -7.26
C GLY A 74 -8.03 -9.30 -8.68
N GLY A 75 -8.36 -8.32 -9.53
CA GLY A 75 -8.72 -8.54 -10.93
C GLY A 75 -7.61 -8.21 -11.94
N SER A 76 -6.40 -7.92 -11.47
CA SER A 76 -5.24 -7.72 -12.34
C SER A 76 -4.69 -9.05 -12.85
N SER A 77 -3.91 -9.01 -13.95
CA SER A 77 -3.29 -10.19 -14.55
C SER A 77 -2.43 -10.97 -13.57
N VAL A 78 -2.33 -12.29 -13.82
CA VAL A 78 -1.45 -13.23 -13.11
C VAL A 78 -0.40 -13.75 -14.10
N PRO A 79 0.64 -12.97 -14.46
CA PRO A 79 1.65 -13.39 -15.43
C PRO A 79 2.42 -14.62 -14.96
N VAL A 80 2.78 -15.50 -15.90
CA VAL A 80 3.65 -16.65 -15.60
C VAL A 80 5.08 -16.18 -15.34
N HIS A 81 5.57 -15.22 -16.12
CA HIS A 81 6.92 -14.69 -15.96
C HIS A 81 7.02 -13.79 -14.71
N PRO A 82 8.10 -13.86 -13.93
CA PRO A 82 8.24 -13.12 -12.67
C PRO A 82 8.52 -11.62 -12.82
N ALA A 83 9.01 -11.14 -13.96
CA ALA A 83 9.43 -9.75 -14.15
C ALA A 83 8.36 -8.71 -13.79
N PRO A 84 7.07 -8.87 -14.16
CA PRO A 84 6.02 -7.92 -13.81
C PRO A 84 5.78 -7.76 -12.30
N TYR A 85 6.18 -8.74 -11.49
CA TYR A 85 6.05 -8.70 -10.03
C TYR A 85 7.16 -7.90 -9.34
N SER A 86 8.13 -7.36 -10.08
CA SER A 86 9.21 -6.54 -9.50
C SER A 86 8.69 -5.19 -9.01
N LEU A 87 9.37 -4.60 -8.01
CA LEU A 87 9.03 -3.27 -7.52
C LEU A 87 9.11 -2.19 -8.62
N PRO A 88 10.11 -2.18 -9.51
CA PRO A 88 10.12 -1.23 -10.64
C PRO A 88 8.90 -1.38 -11.54
N ALA A 89 8.59 -2.60 -12.03
CA ALA A 89 7.45 -2.81 -12.93
C ALA A 89 6.11 -2.42 -12.29
N MET A 90 5.88 -2.77 -11.01
CA MET A 90 4.70 -2.30 -10.28
C MET A 90 4.72 -0.78 -10.04
N GLY A 91 5.90 -0.18 -9.87
CA GLY A 91 6.08 1.27 -9.77
C GLY A 91 5.68 1.99 -11.05
N GLU A 92 6.10 1.47 -12.21
CA GLU A 92 5.69 1.98 -13.54
C GLU A 92 4.17 1.88 -13.73
N ALA A 93 3.55 0.76 -13.35
CA ALA A 93 2.10 0.62 -13.39
C ALA A 93 1.38 1.63 -12.49
N LEU A 94 1.92 1.91 -11.30
CA LEU A 94 1.39 2.95 -10.42
C LEU A 94 1.49 4.33 -11.06
N LEU A 95 2.62 4.67 -11.67
CA LEU A 95 2.81 5.95 -12.38
C LEU A 95 1.86 6.08 -13.57
N ALA A 96 1.68 5.02 -14.35
CA ALA A 96 0.72 5.00 -15.45
C ALA A 96 -0.72 5.27 -14.97
N LEU A 97 -1.14 4.66 -13.84
CA LEU A 97 -2.45 4.97 -13.26
C LEU A 97 -2.53 6.41 -12.75
N ILE A 98 -1.48 6.95 -12.13
CA ILE A 98 -1.43 8.36 -11.69
C ILE A 98 -1.70 9.30 -12.87
N GLU A 99 -1.15 9.04 -14.05
CA GLU A 99 -1.37 9.84 -15.26
C GLU A 99 -2.82 9.74 -15.78
N LEU A 100 -3.50 8.61 -15.57
CA LEU A 100 -4.91 8.42 -15.97
C LEU A 100 -5.90 9.13 -15.03
N ILE A 101 -5.52 9.40 -13.79
CA ILE A 101 -6.39 10.03 -12.80
C ILE A 101 -6.49 11.54 -13.08
N PRO A 102 -7.72 12.09 -13.23
CA PRO A 102 -7.90 13.54 -13.37
C PRO A 102 -7.36 14.30 -12.16
N GLY A 103 -6.38 15.16 -12.37
CA GLY A 103 -5.73 15.93 -11.30
C GLY A 103 -4.51 15.21 -10.73
N LYS A 104 -4.09 15.65 -9.53
CA LYS A 104 -2.91 15.10 -8.83
C LYS A 104 -3.38 14.31 -7.63
N PRO A 105 -3.36 12.97 -7.66
CA PRO A 105 -3.83 12.20 -6.52
C PRO A 105 -2.90 12.31 -5.30
N LEU A 106 -3.50 12.27 -4.10
CA LEU A 106 -2.80 11.86 -2.90
C LEU A 106 -2.59 10.34 -2.98
N VAL A 107 -1.35 9.89 -2.99
CA VAL A 107 -1.02 8.47 -2.96
C VAL A 107 -1.03 7.97 -1.51
N VAL A 108 -1.87 6.98 -1.22
CA VAL A 108 -2.00 6.33 0.09
C VAL A 108 -1.62 4.87 -0.07
N ALA A 109 -0.51 4.47 0.52
CA ALA A 109 0.09 3.17 0.24
C ALA A 109 0.41 2.41 1.54
N TYR A 110 -0.08 1.16 1.59
CA TYR A 110 0.05 0.28 2.76
C TYR A 110 1.07 -0.83 2.52
N SER A 111 1.99 -1.03 3.46
CA SER A 111 2.90 -2.18 3.55
C SER A 111 3.64 -2.47 2.22
N MET A 112 3.29 -3.54 1.48
CA MET A 112 3.86 -3.84 0.16
C MET A 112 3.55 -2.73 -0.86
N GLY A 113 2.33 -2.21 -0.88
CA GLY A 113 1.97 -1.08 -1.75
C GLY A 113 2.82 0.15 -1.51
N GLY A 114 3.24 0.37 -0.26
CA GLY A 114 4.18 1.44 0.06
C GLY A 114 5.58 1.22 -0.53
N ARG A 115 6.04 -0.03 -0.65
CA ARG A 115 7.30 -0.34 -1.36
C ARG A 115 7.18 -0.01 -2.86
N VAL A 116 6.02 -0.28 -3.44
CA VAL A 116 5.70 0.08 -4.83
C VAL A 116 5.70 1.60 -5.01
N ALA A 117 5.05 2.35 -4.11
CA ALA A 117 5.03 3.81 -4.15
C ALA A 117 6.43 4.42 -3.99
N LEU A 118 7.27 3.84 -3.12
CA LEU A 118 8.67 4.26 -2.97
C LEU A 118 9.52 3.90 -4.20
N SER A 119 9.25 2.78 -4.85
CA SER A 119 9.90 2.44 -6.13
C SER A 119 9.53 3.44 -7.22
N ALA A 120 8.25 3.78 -7.36
CA ALA A 120 7.78 4.81 -8.29
C ALA A 120 8.41 6.19 -8.03
N LEU A 121 8.48 6.59 -6.74
CA LEU A 121 9.15 7.83 -6.34
C LEU A 121 10.63 7.86 -6.76
N LEU A 122 11.35 6.77 -6.56
CA LEU A 122 12.77 6.69 -6.90
C LEU A 122 13.02 6.62 -8.40
N GLU A 123 12.11 6.00 -9.16
CA GLU A 123 12.18 5.89 -10.62
C GLU A 123 12.14 7.27 -11.29
N VAL A 124 11.13 8.08 -10.96
CA VAL A 124 10.98 9.41 -11.59
C VAL A 124 11.70 10.53 -10.84
N GLY A 125 12.14 10.25 -9.63
CA GLY A 125 12.75 11.20 -8.71
C GLY A 125 11.75 12.15 -8.02
N PRO A 126 12.14 12.73 -6.86
CA PRO A 126 11.23 13.51 -6.00
C PRO A 126 10.57 14.70 -6.70
N ALA A 127 11.31 15.40 -7.58
CA ALA A 127 10.77 16.56 -8.29
C ALA A 127 9.66 16.21 -9.28
N ALA A 128 9.82 15.11 -10.04
CA ALA A 128 8.81 14.67 -11.00
C ALA A 128 7.61 14.05 -10.27
N PHE A 129 7.84 13.26 -9.22
CA PHE A 129 6.78 12.68 -8.40
C PHE A 129 5.89 13.77 -7.78
N ALA A 130 6.48 14.83 -7.23
CA ALA A 130 5.75 15.97 -6.67
C ALA A 130 4.98 16.81 -7.72
N LYS A 131 5.34 16.71 -9.00
CA LYS A 131 4.57 17.34 -10.09
C LYS A 131 3.33 16.52 -10.46
N GLN A 132 3.39 15.19 -10.33
CA GLN A 132 2.33 14.27 -10.72
C GLN A 132 1.33 13.97 -9.59
N THR A 133 1.75 14.13 -8.33
CA THR A 133 0.96 13.81 -7.14
C THR A 133 0.84 15.01 -6.20
N SER A 134 -0.14 14.99 -5.30
CA SER A 134 -0.39 16.07 -4.34
C SER A 134 0.13 15.79 -2.94
N GLY A 135 0.44 14.53 -2.63
CA GLY A 135 0.92 14.10 -1.32
C GLY A 135 1.17 12.60 -1.29
N LEU A 136 1.83 12.13 -0.23
CA LEU A 136 2.16 10.72 0.00
C LEU A 136 1.88 10.33 1.44
N LEU A 137 1.02 9.32 1.66
CA LEU A 137 0.84 8.69 2.95
C LEU A 137 1.35 7.24 2.89
N LEU A 138 2.32 6.93 3.72
CA LEU A 138 2.92 5.60 3.83
C LEU A 138 2.48 4.95 5.15
N GLU A 139 1.69 3.89 5.08
CA GLU A 139 1.21 3.15 6.25
C GLU A 139 2.01 1.87 6.44
N SER A 140 2.74 1.77 7.55
CA SER A 140 3.50 0.58 7.97
C SER A 140 4.45 0.03 6.89
N VAL A 141 5.23 0.92 6.28
CA VAL A 141 6.10 0.63 5.13
C VAL A 141 7.56 0.52 5.58
N GLY A 142 8.28 -0.51 5.12
CA GLY A 142 9.73 -0.59 5.29
C GLY A 142 10.46 0.41 4.37
N MET A 143 11.57 0.95 4.86
CA MET A 143 12.41 1.90 4.10
C MET A 143 13.59 1.22 3.37
N GLY A 144 13.58 -0.10 3.26
CA GLY A 144 14.70 -0.87 2.72
C GLY A 144 15.76 -1.24 3.77
N PRO A 145 16.68 -2.15 3.43
CA PRO A 145 17.72 -2.61 4.35
C PRO A 145 18.77 -1.52 4.59
N LYS A 146 19.22 -1.40 5.84
CA LYS A 146 20.31 -0.49 6.25
C LYS A 146 21.69 -1.09 5.96
N THR A 147 21.78 -2.43 6.05
CA THR A 147 23.04 -3.17 5.91
C THR A 147 22.88 -4.38 4.99
N GLN A 148 24.02 -4.93 4.51
CA GLN A 148 24.01 -6.18 3.75
C GLN A 148 23.45 -7.34 4.61
N ALA A 149 23.78 -7.40 5.89
CA ALA A 149 23.26 -8.43 6.79
C ALA A 149 21.72 -8.38 6.92
N GLU A 150 21.13 -7.18 6.98
CA GLU A 150 19.66 -7.04 6.94
C GLU A 150 19.06 -7.49 5.61
N ARG A 151 19.74 -7.22 4.49
CA ARG A 151 19.34 -7.69 3.17
C ARG A 151 19.39 -9.21 3.09
N ASP A 152 20.46 -9.83 3.56
CA ASP A 152 20.64 -11.28 3.56
C ASP A 152 19.59 -11.97 4.44
N ALA A 153 19.28 -11.40 5.60
CA ALA A 153 18.21 -11.87 6.48
C ALA A 153 16.83 -11.76 5.79
N ALA A 154 16.60 -10.68 5.04
CA ALA A 154 15.38 -10.51 4.28
C ALA A 154 15.27 -11.50 3.12
N ILE A 155 16.37 -11.79 2.39
CA ILE A 155 16.42 -12.83 1.35
C ILE A 155 15.98 -14.19 1.91
N LYS A 156 16.56 -14.61 3.03
CA LYS A 156 16.22 -15.91 3.65
C LYS A 156 14.75 -15.98 4.07
N ARG A 157 14.24 -14.94 4.72
CA ARG A 157 12.85 -14.87 5.16
C ARG A 157 11.88 -14.89 3.97
N ASP A 158 12.16 -14.08 2.94
CA ASP A 158 11.29 -13.94 1.79
C ASP A 158 11.32 -15.23 0.93
N ALA A 159 12.47 -15.89 0.79
CA ALA A 159 12.58 -17.21 0.16
C ALA A 159 11.82 -18.31 0.91
N ASP A 160 11.90 -18.36 2.26
CA ASP A 160 11.12 -19.31 3.07
C ASP A 160 9.62 -19.07 2.92
N MET A 161 9.19 -17.82 2.89
CA MET A 161 7.79 -17.46 2.70
C MET A 161 7.27 -17.88 1.30
N ALA A 162 8.04 -17.62 0.24
CA ALA A 162 7.69 -18.03 -1.12
C ALA A 162 7.62 -19.57 -1.26
N ARG A 163 8.57 -20.29 -0.65
CA ARG A 163 8.56 -21.74 -0.60
C ARG A 163 7.31 -22.26 0.09
N ARG A 164 6.94 -21.73 1.26
CA ARG A 164 5.71 -22.11 1.98
C ARG A 164 4.45 -21.86 1.15
N LEU A 165 4.37 -20.76 0.43
CA LEU A 165 3.24 -20.47 -0.47
C LEU A 165 3.06 -21.52 -1.58
N ARG A 166 4.16 -22.12 -2.05
CA ARG A 166 4.12 -23.18 -3.07
C ARG A 166 3.88 -24.57 -2.51
N GLU A 167 4.41 -24.85 -1.32
CA GLU A 167 4.41 -26.20 -0.74
C GLU A 167 3.18 -26.49 0.13
N THR A 168 2.43 -25.44 0.56
CA THR A 168 1.25 -25.62 1.42
C THR A 168 -0.01 -25.05 0.76
N PRO A 169 -1.19 -25.65 1.02
CA PRO A 169 -2.46 -25.05 0.59
C PRO A 169 -2.57 -23.59 1.08
N LEU A 170 -3.07 -22.70 0.23
CA LEU A 170 -3.19 -21.28 0.57
C LEU A 170 -3.93 -21.03 1.89
N LYS A 171 -4.96 -21.84 2.19
CA LYS A 171 -5.71 -21.75 3.45
C LYS A 171 -4.83 -21.97 4.67
N ASP A 172 -3.89 -22.91 4.59
CA ASP A 172 -2.99 -23.25 5.70
C ASP A 172 -1.89 -22.21 5.83
N PHE A 173 -1.34 -21.74 4.70
CA PHE A 173 -0.42 -20.60 4.68
C PHE A 173 -1.07 -19.36 5.30
N MET A 174 -2.31 -19.00 4.92
CA MET A 174 -3.00 -17.84 5.49
C MET A 174 -3.31 -18.01 6.97
N THR A 175 -3.55 -19.23 7.44
CA THR A 175 -3.68 -19.52 8.87
C THR A 175 -2.37 -19.23 9.61
N TYR A 176 -1.23 -19.65 9.07
CA TYR A 176 0.09 -19.31 9.59
C TYR A 176 0.34 -17.78 9.56
N TRP A 177 0.10 -17.16 8.40
CA TRP A 177 0.33 -15.73 8.16
C TRP A 177 -0.45 -14.84 9.12
N GLU A 178 -1.74 -15.11 9.30
CA GLU A 178 -2.64 -14.36 10.19
C GLU A 178 -2.29 -14.49 11.67
N ASN A 179 -1.53 -15.51 12.05
CA ASN A 179 -1.05 -15.71 13.41
C ASN A 179 0.36 -15.16 13.66
N LEU A 180 0.97 -14.50 12.68
CA LEU A 180 2.22 -13.78 12.92
C LEU A 180 2.00 -12.64 13.94
N PRO A 181 2.98 -12.35 14.80
CA PRO A 181 2.89 -11.27 15.81
C PRO A 181 2.45 -9.93 15.22
N LEU A 182 2.77 -9.69 13.95
CA LEU A 182 2.40 -8.50 13.19
C LEU A 182 0.88 -8.26 13.14
N PHE A 183 0.07 -9.32 13.18
CA PHE A 183 -1.38 -9.27 13.05
C PHE A 183 -2.12 -9.62 14.35
N GLU A 184 -1.41 -9.72 15.47
CA GLU A 184 -2.02 -10.10 16.76
C GLU A 184 -3.17 -9.17 17.16
N SER A 185 -3.03 -7.86 16.91
CA SER A 185 -4.08 -6.86 17.19
C SER A 185 -5.36 -7.08 16.41
N GLN A 186 -5.29 -7.66 15.20
CA GLN A 186 -6.45 -7.93 14.36
C GLN A 186 -7.38 -9.02 14.94
N LYS A 187 -6.91 -9.81 15.89
CA LYS A 187 -7.75 -10.81 16.61
C LYS A 187 -8.88 -10.14 17.41
N ALA A 188 -8.71 -8.87 17.80
CA ALA A 188 -9.72 -8.08 18.49
C ALA A 188 -10.81 -7.50 17.56
N LEU A 189 -10.62 -7.55 16.25
CA LEU A 189 -11.59 -7.06 15.29
C LEU A 189 -12.88 -7.90 15.30
N PRO A 190 -14.04 -7.31 14.97
CA PRO A 190 -15.30 -8.04 14.85
C PRO A 190 -15.19 -9.25 13.92
N LYS A 191 -15.84 -10.36 14.28
CA LYS A 191 -15.78 -11.63 13.51
C LYS A 191 -16.10 -11.42 12.02
N LYS A 192 -17.09 -10.57 11.70
CA LYS A 192 -17.48 -10.25 10.31
C LYS A 192 -16.33 -9.59 9.53
N VAL A 193 -15.60 -8.67 10.16
CA VAL A 193 -14.45 -7.99 9.55
C VAL A 193 -13.32 -8.98 9.31
N ARG A 194 -12.98 -9.78 10.31
CA ARG A 194 -11.93 -10.83 10.16
C ARG A 194 -12.29 -11.84 9.07
N ALA A 195 -13.54 -12.25 8.97
CA ALA A 195 -14.01 -13.15 7.93
C ALA A 195 -13.88 -12.54 6.52
N ALA A 196 -14.20 -11.26 6.37
CA ALA A 196 -14.07 -10.54 5.11
C ALA A 196 -12.59 -10.40 4.69
N VAL A 197 -11.71 -10.02 5.62
CA VAL A 197 -10.26 -9.95 5.39
C VAL A 197 -9.71 -11.32 4.98
N ARG A 198 -10.10 -12.39 5.66
CA ARG A 198 -9.67 -13.74 5.33
C ARG A 198 -10.18 -14.19 3.95
N ALA A 199 -11.44 -13.91 3.62
CA ALA A 199 -12.00 -14.22 2.31
C ALA A 199 -11.22 -13.52 1.18
N ASN A 200 -10.89 -12.25 1.35
CA ASN A 200 -10.07 -11.50 0.41
C ASN A 200 -8.68 -12.13 0.23
N ARG A 201 -8.00 -12.49 1.32
CA ARG A 201 -6.70 -13.17 1.28
C ARG A 201 -6.75 -14.52 0.55
N LEU A 202 -7.80 -15.30 0.76
CA LEU A 202 -7.99 -16.61 0.14
C LEU A 202 -8.41 -16.56 -1.32
N ALA A 203 -8.79 -15.40 -1.84
CA ALA A 203 -9.12 -15.21 -3.26
C ALA A 203 -7.87 -15.05 -4.15
N ASN A 204 -6.67 -15.00 -3.57
CA ASN A 204 -5.43 -14.85 -4.31
C ASN A 204 -4.91 -16.21 -4.83
N ASP A 205 -4.02 -16.13 -5.83
CA ASP A 205 -3.26 -17.27 -6.35
C ASP A 205 -1.94 -17.44 -5.57
N SER A 206 -1.66 -18.66 -5.09
CA SER A 206 -0.45 -18.94 -4.28
C SER A 206 0.85 -18.68 -5.02
N GLU A 207 0.92 -19.01 -6.31
CA GLU A 207 2.13 -18.81 -7.11
C GLU A 207 2.34 -17.32 -7.40
N ALA A 208 1.26 -16.56 -7.66
CA ALA A 208 1.34 -15.11 -7.79
C ALA A 208 1.86 -14.45 -6.50
N LEU A 209 1.34 -14.87 -5.34
CA LEU A 209 1.82 -14.38 -4.05
C LEU A 209 3.29 -14.75 -3.81
N ALA A 210 3.72 -15.96 -4.18
CA ALA A 210 5.11 -16.38 -4.07
C ALA A 210 6.03 -15.50 -4.93
N LYS A 211 5.64 -15.23 -6.19
CA LYS A 211 6.38 -14.30 -7.07
C LYS A 211 6.45 -12.89 -6.50
N CYS A 212 5.34 -12.38 -5.92
CA CYS A 212 5.36 -11.07 -5.24
C CYS A 212 6.39 -11.02 -4.10
N VAL A 213 6.49 -12.09 -3.29
CA VAL A 213 7.47 -12.15 -2.21
C VAL A 213 8.90 -12.16 -2.74
N GLU A 214 9.17 -12.93 -3.79
CA GLU A 214 10.50 -13.05 -4.39
C GLU A 214 10.94 -11.78 -5.14
N CYS A 215 10.01 -11.12 -5.82
CA CYS A 215 10.32 -10.00 -6.71
C CYS A 215 10.07 -8.63 -6.08
N ALA A 216 9.21 -8.54 -5.05
CA ALA A 216 8.87 -7.30 -4.35
C ALA A 216 9.04 -7.41 -2.83
N GLY A 217 9.76 -8.41 -2.34
CA GLY A 217 10.13 -8.55 -0.93
C GLY A 217 10.97 -7.40 -0.41
N GLN A 218 11.17 -7.33 0.90
CA GLN A 218 11.98 -6.26 1.49
C GLN A 218 13.44 -6.28 1.02
N HIS A 219 13.96 -7.45 0.65
CA HIS A 219 15.31 -7.59 0.11
C HIS A 219 15.49 -6.93 -1.27
N ARG A 220 14.40 -6.74 -2.02
CA ARG A 220 14.38 -6.11 -3.34
C ARG A 220 14.27 -4.59 -3.28
N MET A 221 13.96 -4.05 -2.11
CA MET A 221 13.88 -2.60 -1.95
C MET A 221 15.24 -1.95 -2.18
N PRO A 222 15.25 -0.69 -2.66
CA PRO A 222 16.40 0.20 -2.53
C PRO A 222 16.89 0.25 -1.08
N SER A 223 18.11 0.70 -0.85
CA SER A 223 18.63 0.84 0.51
C SER A 223 17.84 1.86 1.34
N TYR A 224 17.87 1.73 2.65
CA TYR A 224 17.34 2.73 3.59
C TYR A 224 17.81 4.14 3.26
N ARG A 225 19.10 4.29 2.90
CA ARG A 225 19.69 5.59 2.55
C ARG A 225 19.05 6.22 1.32
N GLU A 226 18.85 5.46 0.25
CA GLU A 226 18.24 5.97 -0.99
C GLU A 226 16.80 6.38 -0.75
N THR A 227 16.02 5.53 -0.09
CA THR A 227 14.61 5.78 0.19
C THR A 227 14.41 7.00 1.08
N THR A 228 15.19 7.10 2.18
CA THR A 228 15.08 8.23 3.11
C THR A 228 15.61 9.52 2.52
N ALA A 229 16.62 9.47 1.65
CA ALA A 229 17.09 10.65 0.92
C ALA A 229 15.99 11.22 0.00
N ALA A 230 15.28 10.35 -0.73
CA ALA A 230 14.17 10.78 -1.59
C ALA A 230 13.01 11.39 -0.78
N LEU A 231 12.64 10.80 0.37
CA LEU A 231 11.61 11.35 1.25
C LEU A 231 12.03 12.70 1.85
N ARG A 232 13.29 12.85 2.25
CA ARG A 232 13.83 14.12 2.75
C ARG A 232 13.80 15.19 1.67
N ASP A 233 14.16 14.87 0.42
CA ASP A 233 14.07 15.81 -0.71
C ASP A 233 12.63 16.26 -0.98
N LEU A 234 11.65 15.37 -0.90
CA LEU A 234 10.22 15.75 -0.93
C LEU A 234 9.89 16.76 0.18
N GLY A 235 10.35 16.51 1.41
CA GLY A 235 10.14 17.41 2.53
C GLY A 235 10.75 18.80 2.31
N LEU A 236 11.98 18.87 1.77
CA LEU A 236 12.66 20.14 1.42
C LEU A 236 11.92 20.93 0.33
N ARG A 237 11.15 20.27 -0.52
CA ARG A 237 10.27 20.89 -1.53
C ARG A 237 8.92 21.35 -0.95
N GLY A 238 8.67 21.16 0.34
CA GLY A 238 7.37 21.44 0.96
C GLY A 238 6.27 20.45 0.56
N TYR A 239 6.63 19.30 -0.02
CA TYR A 239 5.66 18.31 -0.45
C TYR A 239 5.03 17.59 0.75
N PRO A 240 3.68 17.48 0.80
CA PRO A 240 3.00 16.85 1.91
C PRO A 240 3.26 15.34 1.94
N ALA A 241 4.02 14.88 2.92
CA ALA A 241 4.25 13.46 3.17
C ALA A 241 4.01 13.11 4.64
N LEU A 242 3.45 11.92 4.90
CA LEU A 242 3.18 11.40 6.24
C LEU A 242 3.51 9.91 6.29
N TYR A 243 4.25 9.50 7.30
CA TYR A 243 4.44 8.10 7.67
C TYR A 243 3.53 7.75 8.86
N LEU A 244 2.70 6.72 8.71
CA LEU A 244 1.74 6.26 9.70
C LEU A 244 2.10 4.84 10.15
N ALA A 245 2.13 4.59 11.46
CA ALA A 245 2.29 3.25 12.02
C ALA A 245 1.35 3.04 13.21
N GLY A 246 1.00 1.80 13.50
CA GLY A 246 0.29 1.46 14.71
C GLY A 246 1.25 1.24 15.89
N GLU A 247 0.85 1.64 17.09
CA GLU A 247 1.64 1.53 18.33
C GLU A 247 2.05 0.07 18.65
N LYS A 248 1.12 -0.88 18.39
CA LYS A 248 1.35 -2.31 18.65
C LYS A 248 2.22 -2.99 17.58
N ASP A 249 2.48 -2.32 16.47
CA ASP A 249 3.46 -2.77 15.49
C ASP A 249 4.86 -2.28 15.91
N ALA A 250 5.50 -3.01 16.80
CA ALA A 250 6.79 -2.63 17.39
C ALA A 250 7.88 -2.32 16.36
N LYS A 251 7.88 -3.01 15.22
CA LYS A 251 8.85 -2.78 14.15
C LYS A 251 8.63 -1.41 13.47
N TYR A 252 7.40 -1.14 13.08
CA TYR A 252 7.10 0.05 12.28
C TYR A 252 6.84 1.29 13.14
N SER A 253 6.41 1.14 14.40
CA SER A 253 6.39 2.24 15.37
C SER A 253 7.80 2.73 15.74
N LYS A 254 8.75 1.79 15.91
CA LYS A 254 10.17 2.14 16.11
C LYS A 254 10.76 2.83 14.87
N LEU A 255 10.42 2.35 13.68
CA LEU A 255 10.83 3.00 12.44
C LEU A 255 10.25 4.41 12.32
N ALA A 256 8.96 4.60 12.66
CA ALA A 256 8.33 5.93 12.67
C ALA A 256 9.07 6.90 13.60
N ALA A 257 9.45 6.46 14.80
CA ALA A 257 10.24 7.25 15.74
C ALA A 257 11.60 7.66 15.14
N SER A 258 12.35 6.71 14.55
CA SER A 258 13.63 7.02 13.89
C SER A 258 13.47 8.00 12.73
N LEU A 259 12.44 7.82 11.87
CA LEU A 259 12.18 8.74 10.76
C LEU A 259 11.85 10.16 11.24
N HIS A 260 11.17 10.28 12.38
CA HIS A 260 10.87 11.56 13.02
C HIS A 260 12.14 12.21 13.58
N GLU A 261 12.91 11.48 14.36
CA GLU A 261 14.16 11.95 14.97
C GLU A 261 15.20 12.38 13.92
N GLU A 262 15.27 11.65 12.82
CA GLU A 262 16.15 11.95 11.69
C GLU A 262 15.62 13.11 10.79
N GLY A 263 14.42 13.62 11.05
CA GLY A 263 13.79 14.69 10.25
C GLY A 263 13.51 14.29 8.79
N ILE A 264 13.21 12.99 8.55
CA ILE A 264 13.01 12.45 7.18
C ILE A 264 11.63 12.81 6.64
N VAL A 265 10.59 12.55 7.43
CA VAL A 265 9.20 12.73 7.06
C VAL A 265 8.36 12.95 8.33
N ARG A 266 7.25 13.66 8.21
CA ARG A 266 6.27 13.73 9.32
C ARG A 266 5.79 12.33 9.66
N THR A 267 5.64 12.06 10.95
CA THR A 267 5.18 10.76 11.41
C THR A 267 3.98 10.86 12.32
N ARG A 268 3.17 9.81 12.35
CA ARG A 268 2.11 9.60 13.33
C ARG A 268 2.08 8.15 13.77
N ILE A 269 1.95 7.93 15.07
CA ILE A 269 1.74 6.61 15.65
C ILE A 269 0.29 6.55 16.15
N ALA A 270 -0.48 5.62 15.59
CA ALA A 270 -1.87 5.40 15.98
C ALA A 270 -1.92 4.54 17.25
N PRO A 271 -2.56 5.01 18.34
CA PRO A 271 -2.55 4.31 19.62
C PRO A 271 -3.39 3.02 19.57
N LYS A 272 -2.96 1.99 20.30
CA LYS A 272 -3.68 0.72 20.54
C LYS A 272 -3.95 -0.17 19.35
N VAL A 273 -3.43 0.13 18.17
CA VAL A 273 -3.59 -0.63 16.92
C VAL A 273 -2.27 -1.15 16.38
N GLY A 274 -2.31 -2.15 15.51
CA GLY A 274 -1.14 -2.81 14.96
C GLY A 274 -0.82 -2.39 13.53
N HIS A 275 -0.43 -3.36 12.70
CA HIS A 275 0.14 -3.15 11.36
C HIS A 275 -0.84 -2.51 10.36
N ASN A 276 -2.13 -2.77 10.50
CA ASN A 276 -3.15 -2.31 9.57
C ASN A 276 -4.01 -1.23 10.22
N VAL A 277 -3.51 0.02 10.23
CA VAL A 277 -4.18 1.15 10.90
C VAL A 277 -5.51 1.48 10.23
N HIS A 278 -5.57 1.44 8.88
CA HIS A 278 -6.80 1.73 8.14
C HIS A 278 -7.93 0.75 8.48
N LEU A 279 -7.62 -0.48 8.84
CA LEU A 279 -8.59 -1.49 9.25
C LEU A 279 -8.94 -1.41 10.75
N GLU A 280 -7.94 -1.16 11.59
CA GLU A 280 -8.05 -1.24 13.04
C GLU A 280 -8.50 0.09 13.69
N ALA A 281 -8.22 1.22 13.05
CA ALA A 281 -8.59 2.56 13.50
C ALA A 281 -8.97 3.47 12.31
N PRO A 282 -10.08 3.18 11.60
CA PRO A 282 -10.45 3.87 10.37
C PRO A 282 -10.60 5.39 10.53
N GLU A 283 -11.07 5.87 11.67
CA GLU A 283 -11.22 7.30 11.94
C GLU A 283 -9.86 8.01 12.07
N VAL A 284 -8.89 7.38 12.76
CA VAL A 284 -7.52 7.90 12.87
C VAL A 284 -6.86 7.93 11.51
N PHE A 285 -7.05 6.88 10.72
CA PHE A 285 -6.55 6.79 9.35
C PHE A 285 -7.15 7.89 8.46
N ALA A 286 -8.46 8.07 8.46
CA ALA A 286 -9.15 9.12 7.69
C ALA A 286 -8.64 10.51 8.06
N ALA A 287 -8.46 10.80 9.35
CA ALA A 287 -7.87 12.06 9.81
C ALA A 287 -6.44 12.27 9.28
N CYS A 288 -5.64 11.20 9.15
CA CYS A 288 -4.30 11.27 8.54
C CYS A 288 -4.38 11.59 7.05
N VAL A 289 -5.28 10.92 6.30
CA VAL A 289 -5.50 11.19 4.87
C VAL A 289 -5.91 12.66 4.68
N HIS A 290 -6.88 13.16 5.43
CA HIS A 290 -7.30 14.56 5.36
C HIS A 290 -6.15 15.53 5.67
N SER A 291 -5.31 15.23 6.67
CA SER A 291 -4.19 16.10 7.06
C SER A 291 -3.09 16.25 6.00
N VAL A 292 -3.01 15.30 5.06
CA VAL A 292 -2.10 15.36 3.91
C VAL A 292 -2.78 16.00 2.70
N ALA A 293 -4.05 15.72 2.47
CA ALA A 293 -4.81 16.17 1.31
C ALA A 293 -5.20 17.65 1.33
N THR A 294 -5.15 18.34 2.50
CA THR A 294 -5.57 19.74 2.68
C THR A 294 -4.43 20.74 2.65
N ARG A 295 -3.23 20.31 2.36
CA ARG A 295 -2.03 21.14 2.23
C ARG A 295 -1.65 21.35 0.78
#